data_75949415061382ab5509e22044ce7b23
#
_entry.id   75949415061382ab5509e22044ce7b23
#
_cell.length_a   1.000
_cell.length_b   1.000
_cell.length_c   1.000
_cell.angle_alpha   90.00
_cell.angle_beta   90.00
_cell.angle_gamma   90.00
#
_symmetry.space_group_name_H-M   'P 1'
#
loop_
_entity.id
_entity.type
_entity.pdbx_description
1 polymer ?
#
loop_
_entity_poly.entity_id
_entity_poly.type
_entity_poly.pdbx_seq_one_letter_code
_entity_poly.pdbx_strand_id
1 'polypeptide(L)'
;MHGAAELSVRPRHDDPPIADRITPKDLDSAARAELKTLSKENAEWVARHLVAAAEALEDDPALAHRHALSASRRAGRVAVVRETLAITAYATGDFALALRELRTYRRISGNDDQIALMVDSERGVGRPDRALELGRSVDRSSLPAAVQAALAIAMSGARLDLEQPELALAELEVPQLDPDRAFSYSPALFSAYAEVLDELGRSADAAHWRALSERAEAALEGARPDFIEVFELDVDEEPIAIDDGAAPDEPEASTGEDVVAPGSAPEPDADAEPDAEPEGDPADAIEPEVAAILAETADLGDEQTADPRADRA
;
A
#
# COMPACT_ATOMS: atom_id res chain seq x y z
N MET A 1 9.10 42.14 13.36
CA MET A 1 8.94 41.05 12.35
C MET A 1 8.20 39.93 13.04
N HIS A 2 6.91 39.78 12.76
CA HIS A 2 6.14 38.63 13.24
C HIS A 2 6.55 37.44 12.39
N GLY A 3 7.01 36.37 13.02
CA GLY A 3 7.51 35.20 12.32
C GLY A 3 6.36 34.51 11.54
N ALA A 4 6.65 33.95 10.39
CA ALA A 4 5.70 33.20 9.55
C ALA A 4 4.94 32.08 10.30
N ALA A 5 5.47 31.62 11.45
CA ALA A 5 4.85 30.63 12.31
C ALA A 5 3.56 31.13 13.00
N GLU A 6 3.44 32.44 13.26
CA GLU A 6 2.24 33.03 13.92
C GLU A 6 1.04 33.18 12.98
N LEU A 7 1.27 33.07 11.67
CA LEU A 7 0.22 33.16 10.65
C LEU A 7 -0.30 31.81 10.17
N SER A 8 0.27 30.69 10.67
CA SER A 8 -0.16 29.35 10.28
C SER A 8 -1.45 28.97 11.02
N VAL A 9 -2.55 28.84 10.30
CA VAL A 9 -3.83 28.30 10.82
C VAL A 9 -3.83 26.76 10.95
N ARG A 10 -2.76 26.08 10.48
CA ARG A 10 -2.63 24.64 10.64
C ARG A 10 -1.94 24.31 11.96
N PRO A 11 -2.46 23.35 12.76
CA PRO A 11 -1.77 22.90 13.95
C PRO A 11 -0.33 22.50 13.60
N ARG A 12 0.62 22.89 14.45
CA ARG A 12 2.01 22.43 14.31
C ARG A 12 2.00 20.92 14.50
N HIS A 13 2.56 20.20 13.56
CA HIS A 13 2.76 18.76 13.67
C HIS A 13 4.09 18.53 14.37
N ASP A 14 4.05 17.80 15.48
CA ASP A 14 5.26 17.35 16.16
C ASP A 14 5.61 15.97 15.61
N ASP A 15 6.69 15.94 14.83
CA ASP A 15 7.21 14.69 14.29
C ASP A 15 7.72 13.81 15.46
N PRO A 16 7.35 12.53 15.52
CA PRO A 16 7.87 11.63 16.54
C PRO A 16 9.38 11.45 16.38
N PRO A 17 10.13 11.29 17.49
CA PRO A 17 11.57 11.07 17.43
C PRO A 17 11.89 9.74 16.74
N ILE A 18 12.92 9.73 15.90
CA ILE A 18 13.42 8.53 15.24
C ILE A 18 14.68 8.07 15.96
N ALA A 19 14.78 6.78 16.28
CA ALA A 19 15.97 6.20 16.88
C ALA A 19 17.20 6.42 15.99
N ASP A 20 18.36 6.73 16.61
CA ASP A 20 19.60 7.05 15.86
C ASP A 20 20.09 5.89 14.98
N ARG A 21 19.78 4.65 15.35
CA ARG A 21 20.10 3.43 14.60
C ARG A 21 19.35 3.33 13.27
N ILE A 22 18.21 3.98 13.11
CA ILE A 22 17.39 3.91 11.90
C ILE A 22 18.01 4.77 10.82
N THR A 23 18.38 4.13 9.71
CA THR A 23 18.98 4.79 8.55
C THR A 23 18.08 4.67 7.30
N PRO A 24 18.25 5.52 6.29
CA PRO A 24 17.52 5.40 5.04
C PRO A 24 17.80 4.09 4.27
N LYS A 25 18.90 3.39 4.59
CA LYS A 25 19.29 2.14 3.95
C LYS A 25 18.46 0.95 4.44
N ASP A 26 17.88 1.07 5.63
CA ASP A 26 17.03 0.03 6.22
C ASP A 26 15.66 -0.07 5.53
N LEU A 27 15.28 0.96 4.76
CA LEU A 27 14.11 0.89 3.89
C LEU A 27 14.40 -0.02 2.68
N ASP A 28 13.42 -0.82 2.28
CA ASP A 28 13.51 -1.66 1.08
C ASP A 28 13.94 -0.88 -0.16
N SER A 29 14.64 -1.55 -1.07
CA SER A 29 15.24 -0.92 -2.25
C SER A 29 14.21 -0.39 -3.25
N ALA A 30 13.07 -1.08 -3.40
CA ALA A 30 11.97 -0.65 -4.28
C ALA A 30 11.29 0.58 -3.70
N ALA A 31 10.99 0.58 -2.41
CA ALA A 31 10.43 1.73 -1.70
C ALA A 31 11.37 2.96 -1.77
N ARG A 32 12.69 2.74 -1.60
CA ARG A 32 13.68 3.82 -1.78
C ARG A 32 13.70 4.37 -3.21
N ALA A 33 13.48 3.52 -4.21
CA ALA A 33 13.45 3.96 -5.60
C ALA A 33 12.31 4.95 -5.86
N GLU A 34 11.14 4.75 -5.25
CA GLU A 34 10.03 5.69 -5.35
C GLU A 34 10.36 7.07 -4.74
N LEU A 35 11.18 7.10 -3.68
CA LEU A 35 11.57 8.35 -3.03
C LEU A 35 12.57 9.18 -3.83
N LYS A 36 13.14 8.67 -4.93
CA LYS A 36 14.10 9.41 -5.79
C LYS A 36 13.50 10.65 -6.46
N THR A 37 12.18 10.74 -6.50
CA THR A 37 11.45 11.92 -6.99
C THR A 37 11.54 13.12 -6.05
N LEU A 38 11.99 12.91 -4.80
CA LEU A 38 12.15 13.92 -3.78
C LEU A 38 13.60 14.47 -3.78
N SER A 39 13.79 15.64 -3.15
CA SER A 39 15.15 16.08 -2.83
C SER A 39 15.82 15.06 -1.89
N LYS A 40 17.15 14.93 -1.97
CA LYS A 40 17.91 13.96 -1.17
C LYS A 40 17.57 14.04 0.32
N GLU A 41 17.56 15.26 0.87
CA GLU A 41 17.26 15.51 2.28
C GLU A 41 15.83 15.03 2.66
N ASN A 42 14.83 15.33 1.82
CA ASN A 42 13.46 14.87 2.03
C ASN A 42 13.34 13.36 1.88
N ALA A 43 14.01 12.76 0.89
CA ALA A 43 14.00 11.31 0.69
C ALA A 43 14.59 10.57 1.90
N GLU A 44 15.73 11.02 2.42
CA GLU A 44 16.38 10.44 3.61
C GLU A 44 15.49 10.58 4.86
N TRP A 45 14.88 11.74 5.04
CA TRP A 45 13.98 11.99 6.17
C TRP A 45 12.72 11.11 6.09
N VAL A 46 12.08 11.04 4.92
CA VAL A 46 10.89 10.22 4.68
C VAL A 46 11.21 8.74 4.87
N ALA A 47 12.33 8.26 4.30
CA ALA A 47 12.75 6.86 4.43
C ALA A 47 12.89 6.45 5.91
N ARG A 48 13.53 7.26 6.74
CA ARG A 48 13.68 6.99 8.18
C ARG A 48 12.32 6.91 8.89
N HIS A 49 11.36 7.76 8.55
CA HIS A 49 10.02 7.69 9.11
C HIS A 49 9.25 6.45 8.64
N LEU A 50 9.43 6.01 7.39
CA LEU A 50 8.81 4.77 6.90
C LEU A 50 9.38 3.53 7.61
N VAL A 51 10.69 3.48 7.83
CA VAL A 51 11.32 2.41 8.61
C VAL A 51 10.81 2.40 10.04
N ALA A 52 10.79 3.58 10.71
CA ALA A 52 10.27 3.69 12.06
C ALA A 52 8.79 3.30 12.17
N ALA A 53 7.99 3.59 11.15
CA ALA A 53 6.60 3.14 11.08
C ALA A 53 6.49 1.62 10.96
N ALA A 54 7.32 0.99 10.12
CA ALA A 54 7.34 -0.46 9.95
C ALA A 54 7.76 -1.18 11.25
N GLU A 55 8.83 -0.70 11.91
CA GLU A 55 9.29 -1.29 13.17
C GLU A 55 8.27 -1.18 14.31
N ALA A 56 7.53 -0.07 14.37
CA ALA A 56 6.56 0.17 15.44
C ALA A 56 5.19 -0.49 15.17
N LEU A 57 4.94 -1.02 13.98
CA LEU A 57 3.60 -1.41 13.54
C LEU A 57 2.94 -2.48 14.42
N GLU A 58 3.71 -3.46 14.86
CA GLU A 58 3.20 -4.57 15.69
C GLU A 58 3.06 -4.16 17.16
N ASP A 59 4.05 -3.46 17.71
CA ASP A 59 4.11 -3.15 19.14
C ASP A 59 3.38 -1.86 19.53
N ASP A 60 3.42 -0.82 18.68
CA ASP A 60 2.79 0.48 18.90
C ASP A 60 2.21 1.05 17.58
N PRO A 61 1.04 0.54 17.12
CA PRO A 61 0.40 1.02 15.90
C PRO A 61 0.13 2.53 15.89
N ALA A 62 -0.12 3.13 17.07
CA ALA A 62 -0.34 4.56 17.19
C ALA A 62 0.93 5.36 16.91
N LEU A 63 2.10 4.88 17.37
CA LEU A 63 3.40 5.46 17.04
C LEU A 63 3.71 5.28 15.55
N ALA A 64 3.50 4.08 15.02
CA ALA A 64 3.66 3.79 13.59
C ALA A 64 2.85 4.77 12.74
N HIS A 65 1.60 4.98 13.10
CA HIS A 65 0.71 5.92 12.39
C HIS A 65 1.21 7.37 12.46
N ARG A 66 1.75 7.83 13.59
CA ARG A 66 2.36 9.17 13.70
C ARG A 66 3.56 9.31 12.77
N HIS A 67 4.42 8.28 12.67
CA HIS A 67 5.53 8.29 11.72
C HIS A 67 5.05 8.34 10.26
N ALA A 68 4.05 7.54 9.90
CA ALA A 68 3.45 7.55 8.56
C ALA A 68 2.79 8.91 8.21
N LEU A 69 2.11 9.54 9.17
CA LEU A 69 1.58 10.90 9.02
C LEU A 69 2.69 11.92 8.75
N SER A 70 3.80 11.82 9.48
CA SER A 70 4.97 12.70 9.26
C SER A 70 5.51 12.53 7.85
N ALA A 71 5.74 11.29 7.38
CA ALA A 71 6.18 10.98 6.02
C ALA A 71 5.22 11.56 4.97
N SER A 72 3.91 11.40 5.15
CA SER A 72 2.89 11.84 4.20
C SER A 72 2.83 13.36 4.00
N ARG A 73 3.21 14.14 5.01
CA ARG A 73 3.26 15.61 4.93
C ARG A 73 4.31 16.13 3.94
N ARG A 74 5.39 15.36 3.73
CA ARG A 74 6.48 15.73 2.82
C ARG A 74 6.44 14.97 1.49
N ALA A 75 5.84 13.79 1.47
CA ALA A 75 5.88 12.88 0.32
C ALA A 75 4.51 12.29 -0.04
N GLY A 76 3.43 13.06 0.14
CA GLY A 76 2.07 12.58 -0.07
C GLY A 76 1.70 12.21 -1.52
N ARG A 77 2.59 12.37 -2.49
CA ARG A 77 2.40 11.92 -3.88
C ARG A 77 3.18 10.65 -4.23
N VAL A 78 3.87 10.07 -3.26
CA VAL A 78 4.65 8.84 -3.42
C VAL A 78 3.80 7.65 -2.98
N ALA A 79 3.74 6.58 -3.78
CA ALA A 79 2.83 5.46 -3.56
C ALA A 79 3.13 4.73 -2.24
N VAL A 80 4.38 4.36 -1.97
CA VAL A 80 4.76 3.67 -0.73
C VAL A 80 4.40 4.47 0.53
N VAL A 81 4.41 5.80 0.47
CA VAL A 81 4.02 6.66 1.61
C VAL A 81 2.51 6.58 1.87
N ARG A 82 1.70 6.51 0.80
CA ARG A 82 0.25 6.32 0.91
C ARG A 82 -0.10 4.95 1.42
N GLU A 83 0.61 3.94 0.95
CA GLU A 83 0.48 2.56 1.42
C GLU A 83 0.79 2.44 2.91
N THR A 84 1.95 2.93 3.36
CA THR A 84 2.32 2.90 4.78
C THR A 84 1.31 3.65 5.65
N LEU A 85 0.82 4.82 5.19
CA LEU A 85 -0.21 5.55 5.93
C LEU A 85 -1.52 4.77 6.02
N ALA A 86 -1.90 4.07 4.96
CA ALA A 86 -3.10 3.23 4.94
C ALA A 86 -2.97 2.02 5.88
N ILE A 87 -1.84 1.31 5.82
CA ILE A 87 -1.57 0.15 6.70
C ILE A 87 -1.60 0.57 8.16
N THR A 88 -0.95 1.67 8.52
CA THR A 88 -0.94 2.17 9.89
C THR A 88 -2.31 2.69 10.35
N ALA A 89 -3.10 3.30 9.45
CA ALA A 89 -4.47 3.69 9.73
C ALA A 89 -5.36 2.47 9.98
N TYR A 90 -5.22 1.42 9.17
CA TYR A 90 -5.90 0.15 9.36
C TYR A 90 -5.55 -0.47 10.72
N ALA A 91 -4.27 -0.54 11.07
CA ALA A 91 -3.80 -1.09 12.34
C ALA A 91 -4.32 -0.31 13.58
N THR A 92 -4.65 0.97 13.42
CA THR A 92 -5.28 1.80 14.47
C THR A 92 -6.81 1.76 14.44
N GLY A 93 -7.43 1.01 13.50
CA GLY A 93 -8.88 0.91 13.35
C GLY A 93 -9.52 2.09 12.59
N ASP A 94 -8.73 3.02 12.05
CA ASP A 94 -9.27 4.08 11.18
C ASP A 94 -9.43 3.55 9.73
N PHE A 95 -10.40 2.65 9.55
CA PHE A 95 -10.69 2.01 8.27
C PHE A 95 -11.11 3.03 7.19
N ALA A 96 -11.74 4.13 7.59
CA ALA A 96 -12.14 5.18 6.65
C ALA A 96 -10.91 5.89 6.05
N LEU A 97 -9.92 6.22 6.90
CA LEU A 97 -8.65 6.76 6.45
C LEU A 97 -7.89 5.74 5.61
N ALA A 98 -7.81 4.47 6.06
CA ALA A 98 -7.15 3.39 5.32
C ALA A 98 -7.70 3.30 3.90
N LEU A 99 -9.01 3.24 3.71
CA LEU A 99 -9.66 3.21 2.39
C LEU A 99 -9.31 4.41 1.52
N ARG A 100 -9.32 5.62 2.08
CA ARG A 100 -8.98 6.84 1.32
C ARG A 100 -7.54 6.79 0.81
N GLU A 101 -6.62 6.39 1.66
CA GLU A 101 -5.21 6.32 1.31
C GLU A 101 -4.91 5.15 0.35
N LEU A 102 -5.57 3.99 0.51
CA LEU A 102 -5.47 2.86 -0.42
C LEU A 102 -6.00 3.19 -1.82
N ARG A 103 -7.11 3.92 -1.93
CA ARG A 103 -7.59 4.42 -3.22
C ARG A 103 -6.58 5.36 -3.88
N THR A 104 -5.92 6.20 -3.08
CA THR A 104 -4.86 7.09 -3.56
C THR A 104 -3.63 6.30 -4.00
N TYR A 105 -3.22 5.29 -3.21
CA TYR A 105 -2.14 4.36 -3.54
C TYR A 105 -2.42 3.67 -4.90
N ARG A 106 -3.58 3.04 -5.05
CA ARG A 106 -3.99 2.35 -6.27
C ARG A 106 -3.97 3.28 -7.50
N ARG A 107 -4.41 4.53 -7.34
CA ARG A 107 -4.39 5.53 -8.42
C ARG A 107 -2.97 5.94 -8.82
N ILE A 108 -2.01 5.98 -7.88
CA ILE A 108 -0.62 6.38 -8.13
C ILE A 108 0.19 5.19 -8.68
N SER A 109 0.10 4.02 -8.04
CA SER A 109 0.87 2.83 -8.39
C SER A 109 0.31 2.08 -9.60
N GLY A 110 -1.00 2.18 -9.84
CA GLY A 110 -1.69 1.41 -10.88
C GLY A 110 -1.82 -0.08 -10.55
N ASN A 111 -1.56 -0.49 -9.28
CA ASN A 111 -1.55 -1.90 -8.91
C ASN A 111 -2.65 -2.22 -7.87
N ASP A 112 -3.03 -3.50 -7.82
CA ASP A 112 -4.09 -4.03 -6.97
C ASP A 112 -3.54 -4.86 -5.78
N ASP A 113 -2.26 -4.76 -5.44
CA ASP A 113 -1.64 -5.59 -4.39
C ASP A 113 -2.29 -5.42 -3.02
N GLN A 114 -2.87 -4.25 -2.74
CA GLN A 114 -3.55 -3.93 -1.49
C GLN A 114 -5.08 -4.11 -1.56
N ILE A 115 -5.60 -4.82 -2.55
CA ILE A 115 -7.05 -5.01 -2.72
C ILE A 115 -7.69 -5.74 -1.53
N ALA A 116 -6.99 -6.72 -0.94
CA ALA A 116 -7.46 -7.44 0.24
C ALA A 116 -7.67 -6.49 1.44
N LEU A 117 -6.71 -5.60 1.68
CA LEU A 117 -6.79 -4.61 2.76
C LEU A 117 -7.91 -3.58 2.51
N MET A 118 -8.17 -3.23 1.23
CA MET A 118 -9.30 -2.38 0.87
C MET A 118 -10.63 -3.07 1.15
N VAL A 119 -10.77 -4.35 0.78
CA VAL A 119 -11.96 -5.16 1.05
C VAL A 119 -12.21 -5.27 2.54
N ASP A 120 -11.20 -5.56 3.33
CA ASP A 120 -11.33 -5.69 4.77
C ASP A 120 -11.61 -4.33 5.44
N SER A 121 -11.06 -3.24 4.92
CA SER A 121 -11.41 -1.89 5.39
C SER A 121 -12.87 -1.50 5.09
N GLU A 122 -13.47 -1.94 3.96
CA GLU A 122 -14.91 -1.76 3.70
C GLU A 122 -15.76 -2.53 4.73
N ARG A 123 -15.32 -3.73 5.15
CA ARG A 123 -15.92 -4.46 6.28
C ARG A 123 -15.83 -3.66 7.57
N GLY A 124 -14.62 -3.15 7.88
CA GLY A 124 -14.35 -2.37 9.08
C GLY A 124 -15.22 -1.11 9.22
N VAL A 125 -15.64 -0.49 8.11
CA VAL A 125 -16.62 0.62 8.12
C VAL A 125 -18.08 0.14 8.06
N GLY A 126 -18.34 -1.16 8.21
CA GLY A 126 -19.69 -1.75 8.25
C GLY A 126 -20.36 -1.89 6.89
N ARG A 127 -19.61 -2.08 5.82
CA ARG A 127 -20.13 -2.19 4.44
C ARG A 127 -19.73 -3.51 3.76
N PRO A 128 -20.13 -4.67 4.30
CA PRO A 128 -19.72 -5.98 3.77
C PRO A 128 -20.16 -6.22 2.32
N ASP A 129 -21.31 -5.69 1.89
CA ASP A 129 -21.75 -5.79 0.49
C ASP A 129 -20.77 -5.06 -0.46
N ARG A 130 -20.33 -3.85 -0.09
CA ARG A 130 -19.34 -3.11 -0.87
C ARG A 130 -17.97 -3.79 -0.86
N ALA A 131 -17.59 -4.42 0.24
CA ALA A 131 -16.39 -5.24 0.32
C ALA A 131 -16.42 -6.36 -0.74
N LEU A 132 -17.54 -7.08 -0.85
CA LEU A 132 -17.72 -8.12 -1.87
C LEU A 132 -17.74 -7.58 -3.30
N GLU A 133 -18.39 -6.45 -3.55
CA GLU A 133 -18.37 -5.77 -4.86
C GLU A 133 -16.94 -5.39 -5.26
N LEU A 134 -16.19 -4.80 -4.33
CA LEU A 134 -14.81 -4.39 -4.55
C LEU A 134 -13.90 -5.60 -4.85
N GLY A 135 -14.00 -6.67 -4.07
CA GLY A 135 -13.20 -7.88 -4.29
C GLY A 135 -13.49 -8.58 -5.62
N ARG A 136 -14.72 -8.42 -6.17
CA ARG A 136 -15.11 -8.93 -7.49
C ARG A 136 -14.72 -8.01 -8.65
N SER A 137 -14.35 -6.76 -8.37
CA SER A 137 -14.01 -5.78 -9.39
C SER A 137 -12.62 -6.00 -10.01
N VAL A 138 -11.80 -6.88 -9.45
CA VAL A 138 -10.45 -7.21 -9.92
C VAL A 138 -10.39 -8.60 -10.52
N ASP A 139 -9.55 -8.77 -11.51
CA ASP A 139 -9.23 -10.09 -12.04
C ASP A 139 -8.28 -10.82 -11.08
N ARG A 140 -8.81 -11.76 -10.30
CA ARG A 140 -8.04 -12.52 -9.31
C ARG A 140 -6.87 -13.27 -9.94
N SER A 141 -6.99 -13.73 -11.20
CA SER A 141 -5.94 -14.49 -11.86
C SER A 141 -4.68 -13.66 -12.15
N SER A 142 -4.82 -12.34 -12.21
CA SER A 142 -3.70 -11.41 -12.42
C SER A 142 -2.93 -11.09 -11.12
N LEU A 143 -3.48 -11.44 -9.96
CA LEU A 143 -2.89 -11.12 -8.66
C LEU A 143 -1.83 -12.16 -8.26
N PRO A 144 -0.80 -11.77 -7.49
CA PRO A 144 0.11 -12.71 -6.84
C PRO A 144 -0.63 -13.69 -5.92
N ALA A 145 -0.14 -14.92 -5.77
CA ALA A 145 -0.79 -15.98 -4.98
C ALA A 145 -1.08 -15.55 -3.53
N ALA A 146 -0.17 -14.82 -2.89
CA ALA A 146 -0.36 -14.30 -1.55
C ALA A 146 -1.52 -13.29 -1.47
N VAL A 147 -1.64 -12.42 -2.48
CA VAL A 147 -2.74 -11.43 -2.57
C VAL A 147 -4.08 -12.13 -2.84
N GLN A 148 -4.08 -13.19 -3.67
CA GLN A 148 -5.28 -14.00 -3.90
C GLN A 148 -5.77 -14.66 -2.61
N ALA A 149 -4.87 -15.25 -1.81
CA ALA A 149 -5.19 -15.83 -0.51
C ALA A 149 -5.73 -14.78 0.49
N ALA A 150 -5.06 -13.64 0.61
CA ALA A 150 -5.50 -12.54 1.46
C ALA A 150 -6.87 -11.98 1.03
N LEU A 151 -7.11 -11.86 -0.27
CA LEU A 151 -8.42 -11.44 -0.80
C LEU A 151 -9.51 -12.47 -0.50
N ALA A 152 -9.22 -13.76 -0.61
CA ALA A 152 -10.17 -14.83 -0.26
C ALA A 152 -10.56 -14.74 1.23
N ILE A 153 -9.60 -14.53 2.13
CA ILE A 153 -9.83 -14.34 3.57
C ILE A 153 -10.73 -13.12 3.82
N ALA A 154 -10.40 -11.97 3.22
CA ALA A 154 -11.17 -10.74 3.41
C ALA A 154 -12.61 -10.87 2.89
N MET A 155 -12.81 -11.55 1.74
CA MET A 155 -14.15 -11.79 1.18
C MET A 155 -14.93 -12.81 1.99
N SER A 156 -14.29 -13.84 2.52
CA SER A 156 -14.90 -14.79 3.46
C SER A 156 -15.40 -14.06 4.71
N GLY A 157 -14.59 -13.19 5.29
CA GLY A 157 -15.00 -12.35 6.40
C GLY A 157 -16.21 -11.47 6.07
N ALA A 158 -16.26 -10.88 4.86
CA ALA A 158 -17.44 -10.11 4.43
C ALA A 158 -18.71 -10.97 4.31
N ARG A 159 -18.58 -12.26 3.97
CA ARG A 159 -19.69 -13.21 3.96
C ARG A 159 -20.15 -13.56 5.37
N LEU A 160 -19.21 -13.72 6.32
CA LEU A 160 -19.55 -13.94 7.72
C LEU A 160 -20.28 -12.73 8.32
N ASP A 161 -19.85 -11.50 8.00
CA ASP A 161 -20.54 -10.27 8.42
C ASP A 161 -21.99 -10.19 7.90
N LEU A 162 -22.30 -10.89 6.80
CA LEU A 162 -23.64 -11.03 6.22
C LEU A 162 -24.38 -12.31 6.68
N GLU A 163 -23.87 -13.03 7.68
CA GLU A 163 -24.44 -14.28 8.18
C GLU A 163 -24.56 -15.36 7.09
N GLN A 164 -23.56 -15.47 6.19
CA GLN A 164 -23.53 -16.39 5.05
C GLN A 164 -22.33 -17.37 5.15
N PRO A 165 -22.26 -18.25 6.18
CA PRO A 165 -21.07 -19.07 6.44
C PRO A 165 -20.78 -20.09 5.32
N GLU A 166 -21.77 -20.63 4.61
CA GLU A 166 -21.54 -21.52 3.49
C GLU A 166 -20.88 -20.80 2.31
N LEU A 167 -21.26 -19.55 2.06
CA LEU A 167 -20.60 -18.73 1.04
C LEU A 167 -19.23 -18.24 1.50
N ALA A 168 -19.04 -18.04 2.80
CA ALA A 168 -17.74 -17.72 3.38
C ALA A 168 -16.74 -18.86 3.15
N LEU A 169 -17.17 -20.09 3.36
CA LEU A 169 -16.34 -21.27 3.08
C LEU A 169 -15.96 -21.34 1.59
N ALA A 170 -16.92 -21.12 0.71
CA ALA A 170 -16.70 -21.16 -0.74
C ALA A 170 -15.70 -20.06 -1.22
N GLU A 171 -15.65 -18.88 -0.57
CA GLU A 171 -14.65 -17.85 -0.91
C GLU A 171 -13.22 -18.29 -0.57
N LEU A 172 -13.03 -19.21 0.39
CA LEU A 172 -11.72 -19.75 0.82
C LEU A 172 -11.29 -20.98 0.02
N GLU A 173 -12.18 -21.63 -0.74
CA GLU A 173 -11.88 -22.78 -1.60
C GLU A 173 -11.14 -22.33 -2.86
N VAL A 174 -9.92 -21.82 -2.68
CA VAL A 174 -9.03 -21.31 -3.73
C VAL A 174 -7.87 -22.28 -3.97
N PRO A 175 -7.20 -22.23 -5.15
CA PRO A 175 -6.05 -23.11 -5.43
C PRO A 175 -4.89 -23.00 -4.42
N GLN A 176 -4.83 -21.90 -3.67
CA GLN A 176 -3.85 -21.67 -2.61
C GLN A 176 -4.12 -22.47 -1.34
N LEU A 177 -5.33 -23.03 -1.16
CA LEU A 177 -5.69 -23.87 -0.02
C LEU A 177 -5.16 -25.30 -0.22
N ASP A 178 -3.84 -25.45 -0.12
CA ASP A 178 -3.13 -26.71 -0.32
C ASP A 178 -2.64 -27.25 1.04
N PRO A 179 -3.22 -28.34 1.58
CA PRO A 179 -2.89 -28.86 2.90
C PRO A 179 -1.49 -29.51 2.96
N ASP A 180 -0.90 -29.82 1.82
CA ASP A 180 0.38 -30.53 1.71
C ASP A 180 1.57 -29.57 1.59
N ARG A 181 1.33 -28.27 1.41
CA ARG A 181 2.38 -27.28 1.16
C ARG A 181 2.20 -26.02 2.01
N ALA A 182 3.29 -25.58 2.64
CA ALA A 182 3.32 -24.34 3.39
C ALA A 182 3.95 -23.18 2.58
N PHE A 183 3.19 -22.11 2.43
CA PHE A 183 3.60 -20.82 1.88
C PHE A 183 3.37 -19.75 2.96
N SER A 184 3.95 -18.56 2.79
CA SER A 184 3.80 -17.46 3.75
C SER A 184 2.35 -17.09 4.09
N TYR A 185 1.41 -17.35 3.20
CA TYR A 185 -0.03 -17.11 3.38
C TYR A 185 -0.80 -18.32 3.95
N SER A 186 -0.20 -19.52 3.99
CA SER A 186 -0.92 -20.75 4.38
C SER A 186 -1.44 -20.74 5.81
N PRO A 187 -0.69 -20.27 6.83
CA PRO A 187 -1.20 -20.23 8.19
C PRO A 187 -2.50 -19.42 8.32
N ALA A 188 -2.50 -18.21 7.77
CA ALA A 188 -3.67 -17.33 7.81
C ALA A 188 -4.87 -17.92 7.05
N LEU A 189 -4.63 -18.51 5.87
CA LEU A 189 -5.67 -19.12 5.05
C LEU A 189 -6.27 -20.37 5.73
N PHE A 190 -5.45 -21.21 6.33
CA PHE A 190 -5.90 -22.42 7.06
C PHE A 190 -6.68 -22.05 8.33
N SER A 191 -6.23 -21.02 9.06
CA SER A 191 -6.94 -20.51 10.23
C SER A 191 -8.32 -19.96 9.84
N ALA A 192 -8.41 -19.13 8.80
CA ALA A 192 -9.67 -18.60 8.32
C ALA A 192 -10.64 -19.71 7.87
N TYR A 193 -10.12 -20.74 7.19
CA TYR A 193 -10.93 -21.91 6.78
C TYR A 193 -11.47 -22.70 8.00
N ALA A 194 -10.62 -22.86 9.02
CA ALA A 194 -11.03 -23.51 10.27
C ALA A 194 -12.10 -22.71 11.03
N GLU A 195 -12.00 -21.39 11.07
CA GLU A 195 -12.99 -20.53 11.70
C GLU A 195 -14.37 -20.67 11.04
N VAL A 196 -14.44 -20.66 9.72
CA VAL A 196 -15.71 -20.85 9.00
C VAL A 196 -16.28 -22.26 9.19
N LEU A 197 -15.42 -23.29 9.28
CA LEU A 197 -15.88 -24.65 9.59
C LEU A 197 -16.53 -24.74 10.97
N ASP A 198 -16.00 -24.02 11.97
CA ASP A 198 -16.63 -23.96 13.29
C ASP A 198 -17.98 -23.24 13.27
N GLU A 199 -18.12 -22.14 12.53
CA GLU A 199 -19.40 -21.46 12.34
C GLU A 199 -20.44 -22.40 11.70
N LEU A 200 -20.00 -23.33 10.85
CA LEU A 200 -20.84 -24.38 10.25
C LEU A 200 -21.06 -25.59 11.16
N GLY A 201 -20.54 -25.60 12.40
CA GLY A 201 -20.63 -26.72 13.34
C GLY A 201 -19.77 -27.92 12.98
N ARG A 202 -18.81 -27.78 12.05
CA ARG A 202 -17.88 -28.82 11.57
C ARG A 202 -16.60 -28.85 12.40
N SER A 203 -16.72 -28.92 13.72
CA SER A 203 -15.58 -28.75 14.66
C SER A 203 -14.46 -29.77 14.52
N ALA A 204 -14.73 -30.99 14.05
CA ALA A 204 -13.68 -31.98 13.82
C ALA A 204 -12.80 -31.58 12.62
N ASP A 205 -13.41 -31.08 11.55
CA ASP A 205 -12.69 -30.57 10.38
C ASP A 205 -11.94 -29.28 10.73
N ALA A 206 -12.56 -28.39 11.50
CA ALA A 206 -11.93 -27.17 11.99
C ALA A 206 -10.66 -27.45 12.80
N ALA A 207 -10.70 -28.44 13.71
CA ALA A 207 -9.52 -28.84 14.48
C ALA A 207 -8.38 -29.38 13.59
N HIS A 208 -8.72 -30.10 12.52
CA HIS A 208 -7.73 -30.55 11.54
C HIS A 208 -7.03 -29.39 10.85
N TRP A 209 -7.78 -28.37 10.37
CA TRP A 209 -7.22 -27.22 9.70
C TRP A 209 -6.43 -26.28 10.62
N ARG A 210 -6.81 -26.17 11.90
CA ARG A 210 -5.97 -25.48 12.90
C ARG A 210 -4.61 -26.15 13.08
N ALA A 211 -4.60 -27.47 13.18
CA ALA A 211 -3.35 -28.22 13.28
C ALA A 211 -2.48 -28.09 12.02
N LEU A 212 -3.09 -27.89 10.84
CA LEU A 212 -2.36 -27.55 9.61
C LEU A 212 -1.79 -26.12 9.65
N SER A 213 -2.55 -25.15 10.16
CA SER A 213 -2.09 -23.78 10.36
C SER A 213 -0.86 -23.73 11.25
N GLU A 214 -0.92 -24.34 12.44
CA GLU A 214 0.19 -24.42 13.39
C GLU A 214 1.45 -25.08 12.78
N ARG A 215 1.26 -26.17 12.02
CA ARG A 215 2.39 -26.83 11.34
C ARG A 215 3.00 -25.98 10.23
N ALA A 216 2.18 -25.25 9.48
CA ALA A 216 2.66 -24.35 8.44
C ALA A 216 3.45 -23.18 9.04
N GLU A 217 2.98 -22.64 10.16
CA GLU A 217 3.67 -21.58 10.91
C GLU A 217 5.04 -22.06 11.42
N ALA A 218 5.09 -23.22 12.10
CA ALA A 218 6.33 -23.81 12.58
C ALA A 218 7.32 -24.12 11.43
N ALA A 219 6.82 -24.59 10.27
CA ALA A 219 7.67 -24.84 9.11
C ALA A 219 8.28 -23.55 8.53
N LEU A 220 7.52 -22.45 8.53
CA LEU A 220 7.98 -21.15 8.05
C LEU A 220 8.99 -20.51 9.01
N GLU A 221 8.78 -20.65 10.33
CA GLU A 221 9.75 -20.22 11.34
C GLU A 221 11.06 -20.96 11.22
N GLY A 222 11.01 -22.29 11.07
CA GLY A 222 12.20 -23.13 10.89
C GLY A 222 12.92 -22.93 9.55
N ALA A 223 12.25 -22.37 8.55
CA ALA A 223 12.83 -22.04 7.24
C ALA A 223 13.46 -20.64 7.19
N ARG A 224 13.28 -19.80 8.21
CA ARG A 224 14.02 -18.53 8.32
C ARG A 224 15.49 -18.88 8.55
N PRO A 225 16.41 -18.47 7.66
CA PRO A 225 17.83 -18.70 7.91
C PRO A 225 18.21 -17.93 9.18
N ASP A 226 18.64 -18.69 10.20
CA ASP A 226 18.97 -18.16 11.53
C ASP A 226 20.08 -17.10 11.51
N PHE A 227 20.88 -17.02 10.45
CA PHE A 227 21.85 -15.95 10.18
C PHE A 227 22.32 -16.03 8.74
N ILE A 228 22.23 -14.95 7.97
CA ILE A 228 23.14 -14.72 6.86
C ILE A 228 24.38 -14.07 7.47
N GLU A 229 25.39 -14.87 7.78
CA GLU A 229 26.73 -14.36 8.07
C GLU A 229 27.25 -13.76 6.76
N VAL A 230 27.14 -12.46 6.60
CA VAL A 230 27.76 -11.73 5.50
C VAL A 230 29.24 -11.62 5.82
N PHE A 231 30.04 -12.56 5.30
CA PHE A 231 31.48 -12.38 5.25
C PHE A 231 31.75 -11.32 4.17
N GLU A 232 32.12 -10.11 4.58
CA GLU A 232 32.84 -9.20 3.71
C GLU A 232 34.18 -9.87 3.42
N LEU A 233 34.31 -10.46 2.23
CA LEU A 233 35.61 -10.79 1.69
C LEU A 233 36.29 -9.46 1.36
N ASP A 234 37.23 -9.04 2.19
CA ASP A 234 38.23 -8.06 1.82
C ASP A 234 38.97 -8.64 0.63
N VAL A 235 38.53 -8.33 -0.57
CA VAL A 235 39.31 -8.57 -1.76
C VAL A 235 40.37 -7.46 -1.72
N ASP A 236 41.54 -7.79 -1.22
CA ASP A 236 42.76 -6.99 -1.44
C ASP A 236 42.90 -6.86 -2.96
N GLU A 237 42.49 -5.74 -3.52
CA GLU A 237 42.79 -5.35 -4.89
C GLU A 237 44.29 -5.10 -4.97
N GLU A 238 45.08 -6.15 -5.17
CA GLU A 238 46.42 -5.97 -5.72
C GLU A 238 46.25 -5.36 -7.13
N PRO A 239 46.87 -4.21 -7.41
CA PRO A 239 46.78 -3.59 -8.73
C PRO A 239 47.41 -4.56 -9.75
N ILE A 240 46.59 -5.09 -10.66
CA ILE A 240 47.08 -5.82 -11.83
C ILE A 240 47.88 -4.85 -12.63
N ALA A 241 49.21 -5.02 -12.61
CA ALA A 241 50.12 -4.29 -13.49
C ALA A 241 49.80 -4.69 -14.92
N ILE A 242 49.18 -3.78 -15.67
CA ILE A 242 49.01 -3.92 -17.11
C ILE A 242 50.40 -3.71 -17.71
N ASP A 243 51.03 -4.79 -18.17
CA ASP A 243 52.28 -4.75 -18.96
C ASP A 243 51.93 -4.13 -20.32
N ASP A 244 52.39 -2.89 -20.53
CA ASP A 244 52.37 -2.16 -21.79
C ASP A 244 53.50 -2.69 -22.70
N GLY A 245 53.31 -3.91 -23.19
CA GLY A 245 54.22 -4.56 -24.11
C GLY A 245 53.66 -4.70 -25.53
N ALA A 246 54.23 -3.86 -26.42
CA ALA A 246 54.36 -4.05 -27.88
C ALA A 246 53.13 -3.84 -28.78
N ALA A 247 53.12 -2.72 -29.46
CA ALA A 247 52.46 -2.56 -30.75
C ALA A 247 53.10 -3.43 -31.83
N PRO A 248 52.36 -3.97 -32.76
CA PRO A 248 52.88 -4.21 -34.11
C PRO A 248 52.08 -3.43 -35.15
N ASP A 249 52.89 -2.68 -35.95
CA ASP A 249 52.80 -2.36 -37.39
C ASP A 249 51.41 -2.35 -38.06
N GLU A 250 51.11 -1.16 -38.59
CA GLU A 250 50.18 -0.99 -39.71
C GLU A 250 50.71 -1.62 -41.02
N PRO A 251 49.83 -1.98 -41.94
CA PRO A 251 50.04 -1.62 -43.34
C PRO A 251 48.87 -0.82 -43.93
N GLU A 252 49.33 0.13 -44.76
CA GLU A 252 48.57 1.09 -45.54
C GLU A 252 47.62 0.51 -46.57
N ALA A 253 46.57 1.31 -46.83
CA ALA A 253 45.98 1.67 -48.13
C ALA A 253 45.15 0.65 -48.90
N SER A 254 43.90 1.00 -49.17
CA SER A 254 43.42 1.28 -50.53
C SER A 254 41.96 1.78 -50.52
N THR A 255 41.80 2.99 -50.96
CA THR A 255 40.79 3.59 -51.89
C THR A 255 39.47 2.84 -52.15
N GLY A 256 38.37 3.61 -52.10
CA GLY A 256 37.22 3.38 -52.95
C GLY A 256 35.92 3.93 -52.44
N GLU A 257 35.59 5.15 -52.87
CA GLU A 257 34.34 5.70 -53.40
C GLU A 257 32.99 5.49 -52.68
N ASP A 258 32.42 6.66 -52.44
CA ASP A 258 31.05 7.12 -52.70
C ASP A 258 29.85 6.29 -52.19
N VAL A 259 29.01 6.99 -51.41
CA VAL A 259 27.62 7.35 -51.84
C VAL A 259 26.81 7.91 -50.65
N VAL A 260 26.40 9.20 -50.73
CA VAL A 260 25.12 9.80 -50.41
C VAL A 260 24.56 9.71 -48.97
N ALA A 261 24.60 10.86 -48.28
CA ALA A 261 23.59 11.23 -47.33
C ALA A 261 22.22 11.49 -48.01
N PRO A 262 21.15 11.19 -47.34
CA PRO A 262 20.27 12.30 -47.05
C PRO A 262 19.53 12.27 -45.68
N GLY A 263 19.16 13.42 -45.24
CA GLY A 263 17.92 13.63 -44.51
C GLY A 263 18.05 14.03 -43.05
N SER A 264 18.25 15.30 -42.83
CA SER A 264 17.92 16.04 -41.58
C SER A 264 16.47 15.78 -41.19
N ALA A 265 16.24 15.34 -39.99
CA ALA A 265 14.97 15.50 -39.30
C ALA A 265 15.04 16.74 -38.39
N PRO A 266 13.98 17.54 -38.30
CA PRO A 266 13.99 18.83 -37.60
C PRO A 266 13.93 18.63 -36.08
N GLU A 267 14.66 19.49 -35.37
CA GLU A 267 14.54 19.68 -33.94
C GLU A 267 13.16 20.28 -33.62
N PRO A 268 12.50 19.89 -32.50
CA PRO A 268 11.31 20.58 -32.05
C PRO A 268 11.70 21.83 -31.27
N ASP A 269 11.06 22.94 -31.65
CA ASP A 269 11.12 24.25 -31.01
C ASP A 269 10.83 24.17 -29.48
N ALA A 270 11.75 24.73 -28.73
CA ALA A 270 11.54 25.10 -27.34
C ALA A 270 10.93 26.50 -27.33
N ASP A 271 9.60 26.58 -27.14
CA ASP A 271 8.87 27.75 -26.59
C ASP A 271 7.37 27.38 -26.53
N ALA A 272 6.95 26.75 -25.41
CA ALA A 272 5.56 26.75 -25.01
C ALA A 272 5.51 27.07 -23.51
N GLU A 273 5.07 28.26 -23.21
CA GLU A 273 4.70 28.72 -21.87
C GLU A 273 3.57 27.84 -21.30
N PRO A 274 3.57 27.54 -19.99
CA PRO A 274 2.47 26.77 -19.39
C PRO A 274 1.23 27.63 -19.28
N ASP A 275 0.17 27.15 -19.88
CA ASP A 275 -1.18 27.69 -19.78
C ASP A 275 -1.66 27.77 -18.33
N ALA A 276 -2.29 28.88 -18.00
CA ALA A 276 -2.86 29.21 -16.71
C ALA A 276 -3.88 28.17 -16.26
N GLU A 277 -3.79 27.78 -14.99
CA GLU A 277 -4.83 27.02 -14.29
C GLU A 277 -6.13 27.82 -14.27
N PRO A 278 -7.29 27.20 -14.58
CA PRO A 278 -8.57 27.87 -14.40
C PRO A 278 -8.87 27.97 -12.90
N GLU A 279 -9.00 29.17 -12.38
CA GLU A 279 -9.60 29.47 -11.09
C GLU A 279 -11.07 29.07 -11.12
N GLY A 280 -11.38 27.81 -10.75
CA GLY A 280 -12.76 27.36 -10.51
C GLY A 280 -13.08 27.48 -9.03
N ASP A 281 -14.23 28.07 -8.72
CA ASP A 281 -14.79 28.14 -7.37
C ASP A 281 -14.91 26.72 -6.78
N PRO A 282 -14.38 26.43 -5.57
CA PRO A 282 -14.48 25.10 -4.94
C PRO A 282 -15.94 24.66 -4.68
N ALA A 283 -16.93 25.51 -4.85
CA ALA A 283 -18.35 25.16 -4.78
C ALA A 283 -18.86 24.42 -6.02
N ASP A 284 -18.18 24.52 -7.17
CA ASP A 284 -18.58 23.86 -8.43
C ASP A 284 -18.07 22.40 -8.55
N ALA A 285 -17.31 21.91 -7.55
CA ALA A 285 -16.73 20.57 -7.55
C ALA A 285 -17.59 19.52 -6.79
N ILE A 286 -18.79 19.86 -6.37
CA ILE A 286 -19.71 18.92 -5.74
C ILE A 286 -20.43 18.16 -6.86
N GLU A 287 -20.11 16.87 -7.00
CA GLU A 287 -20.82 16.01 -7.95
C GLU A 287 -22.34 16.05 -7.69
N PRO A 288 -23.17 16.08 -8.73
CA PRO A 288 -24.64 16.26 -8.61
C PRO A 288 -25.32 15.20 -7.73
N GLU A 289 -24.72 14.03 -7.56
CA GLU A 289 -25.18 12.97 -6.65
C GLU A 289 -25.03 13.35 -5.17
N VAL A 290 -23.96 14.06 -4.80
CA VAL A 290 -23.73 14.53 -3.42
C VAL A 290 -24.67 15.68 -3.08
N ALA A 291 -24.96 16.56 -4.04
CA ALA A 291 -25.92 17.64 -3.87
C ALA A 291 -27.35 17.10 -3.67
N ALA A 292 -27.72 16.01 -4.37
CA ALA A 292 -29.01 15.34 -4.21
C ALA A 292 -29.17 14.69 -2.82
N ILE A 293 -28.13 14.05 -2.30
CA ILE A 293 -28.15 13.42 -0.95
C ILE A 293 -28.24 14.49 0.14
N LEU A 294 -27.58 15.61 -0.02
CA LEU A 294 -27.65 16.73 0.95
C LEU A 294 -29.01 17.41 0.93
N ALA A 295 -29.68 17.49 -0.21
CA ALA A 295 -31.05 18.01 -0.32
C ALA A 295 -32.09 17.08 0.34
N GLU A 296 -31.91 15.76 0.19
CA GLU A 296 -32.83 14.76 0.76
C GLU A 296 -32.70 14.66 2.29
N THR A 297 -31.52 14.90 2.85
CA THR A 297 -31.31 14.95 4.30
C THR A 297 -31.76 16.26 4.97
N ALA A 298 -31.85 17.34 4.22
CA ALA A 298 -32.36 18.63 4.73
C ALA A 298 -33.89 18.60 4.96
N ASP A 299 -34.63 17.81 4.18
CA ASP A 299 -36.09 17.68 4.27
C ASP A 299 -36.55 16.79 5.44
N LEU A 300 -35.65 15.99 6.03
CA LEU A 300 -35.92 15.13 7.18
C LEU A 300 -35.75 15.83 8.55
N GLY A 301 -35.26 17.07 8.55
CA GLY A 301 -34.99 17.85 9.76
C GLY A 301 -36.17 18.62 10.34
N ASP A 302 -37.25 18.84 9.58
CA ASP A 302 -38.35 19.73 9.98
C ASP A 302 -39.59 19.03 10.55
N GLU A 303 -39.62 17.68 10.63
CA GLU A 303 -40.79 16.95 11.16
C GLU A 303 -40.71 16.53 12.65
N GLN A 304 -39.71 16.93 13.42
CA GLN A 304 -39.57 16.53 14.83
C GLN A 304 -39.66 17.66 15.85
N THR A 305 -40.49 18.67 15.66
CA THR A 305 -40.86 19.62 16.74
C THR A 305 -42.37 19.85 16.81
N ALA A 306 -43.14 18.79 17.07
CA ALA A 306 -44.50 18.93 17.54
C ALA A 306 -44.55 18.38 18.98
N ASP A 307 -44.56 19.24 19.97
CA ASP A 307 -44.77 18.94 21.40
C ASP A 307 -46.23 18.47 21.65
N PRO A 308 -46.53 17.27 22.19
CA PRO A 308 -47.87 16.78 22.43
C PRO A 308 -48.36 17.10 23.88
N ARG A 309 -48.10 18.28 24.39
CA ARG A 309 -48.61 18.69 25.74
C ARG A 309 -49.34 20.03 25.74
N ALA A 310 -50.43 20.13 24.96
CA ALA A 310 -51.36 21.24 25.11
C ALA A 310 -52.78 20.80 24.75
N ASP A 311 -53.36 19.86 25.50
CA ASP A 311 -54.81 19.77 25.61
C ASP A 311 -55.20 18.93 26.84
N ARG A 312 -55.24 19.55 28.02
CA ARG A 312 -56.03 19.14 29.17
C ARG A 312 -56.15 20.36 30.12
N ALA A 313 -57.16 21.15 29.91
CA ALA A 313 -57.87 21.92 30.93
C ALA A 313 -59.37 22.04 30.53
#